data_602554449ea22d7cf6f4fbc620a291b9
#
_entry.id   602554449ea22d7cf6f4fbc620a291b9
#
_cell.length_a   1.000
_cell.length_b   1.000
_cell.length_c   1.000
_cell.angle_alpha   90.00
_cell.angle_beta   90.00
_cell.angle_gamma   90.00
#
_symmetry.space_group_name_H-M   'P 1'
#
loop_
_entity.id
_entity.type
_entity.pdbx_description
1 polymer ?
#
loop_
_entity_poly.entity_id
_entity_poly.type
_entity_poly.pdbx_seq_one_letter_code
_entity_poly.pdbx_strand_id
1 'polypeptide(L)'
;MKQLYLLPLLAILALTGCKKDDDASRPGNLTIEKTEYTLDADEERTATVAFTATADWTLSVAYDDAESSANWLSVTPMSGTAGEQTVELSAARNFRASARTAYADIACGKQSVRLTVTQTAASDATDFTAQFDPDFAKELQKQGIIADAGNITPEDMEKIAAITSLDVSGTEDAPGALTSLQGIEYFESLTELECRYNQLTSLDVSRNTALMELECQYNQLSELDVSANTKLWLLICSSNSMETLNVGANTALTYLYCNYNELTTLDVSRNTELMYLSCFNNKLTELDVSANTKLANLSCSNNSLTELDVRANTELEMLDCSDNSLTELDVSANTKLAWHFYCYGNQLTELDVSNCTALEVLFCHDNPLTSLDVSRNTALTELQCSNNQLTELDLSRNTALTKLRCFDNELTSLDLSRNTVLTDLYCGNNQLTSLDVSQNTALTELSCFSNELPSLDLSRNTALTLLDCSYNPGDGVSSFPVTAWFDNETVPAGLDVYSSSWWYDDKNITIDFRKTE
;
A
#
# COMPACT_ATOMS: atom_id res chain seq x y z
N MET A 1 10.02 -4.16 -16.25
CA MET A 1 11.27 -3.39 -16.37
C MET A 1 11.81 -3.19 -14.97
N LYS A 2 12.88 -3.90 -14.62
CA LYS A 2 13.50 -3.83 -13.29
C LYS A 2 14.21 -2.48 -13.14
N GLN A 3 13.68 -1.60 -12.31
CA GLN A 3 14.44 -0.43 -11.84
C GLN A 3 15.02 -0.77 -10.47
N LEU A 4 16.36 -0.85 -10.45
CA LEU A 4 17.17 -0.91 -9.24
C LEU A 4 16.95 0.38 -8.43
N TYR A 5 16.39 0.28 -7.25
CA TYR A 5 16.48 1.34 -6.25
C TYR A 5 17.79 1.16 -5.47
N LEU A 6 18.75 2.04 -5.77
CA LEU A 6 19.95 2.21 -4.96
C LEU A 6 19.55 2.82 -3.61
N LEU A 7 19.89 2.13 -2.54
CA LEU A 7 19.92 2.66 -1.18
C LEU A 7 20.84 3.90 -1.12
N PRO A 8 20.45 4.98 -0.46
CA PRO A 8 21.36 6.08 -0.22
C PRO A 8 22.39 5.68 0.84
N LEU A 9 23.64 5.59 0.41
CA LEU A 9 24.81 5.52 1.27
C LEU A 9 24.81 6.76 2.19
N LEU A 10 24.63 6.56 3.48
CA LEU A 10 24.74 7.63 4.48
C LEU A 10 26.19 8.13 4.48
N ALA A 11 26.41 9.27 3.83
CA ALA A 11 27.70 9.96 3.88
C ALA A 11 27.88 10.58 5.27
N ILE A 12 28.74 10.01 6.08
CA ILE A 12 29.23 10.63 7.32
C ILE A 12 30.03 11.86 6.91
N LEU A 13 29.43 13.03 7.06
CA LEU A 13 30.17 14.30 7.00
C LEU A 13 31.03 14.41 8.26
N ALA A 14 32.32 14.16 8.10
CA ALA A 14 33.32 14.52 9.09
C ALA A 14 33.44 16.05 9.11
N LEU A 15 32.83 16.69 10.10
CA LEU A 15 33.11 18.07 10.45
C LEU A 15 34.48 18.12 11.13
N THR A 16 35.50 18.46 10.39
CA THR A 16 36.82 18.84 10.93
C THR A 16 36.71 20.20 11.60
N GLY A 17 36.44 20.19 12.88
CA GLY A 17 36.67 21.35 13.75
C GLY A 17 38.02 21.19 14.42
N CYS A 18 39.04 21.88 13.93
CA CYS A 18 40.34 22.02 14.64
C CYS A 18 40.12 22.70 15.97
N LYS A 19 40.30 21.97 17.08
CA LYS A 19 40.88 22.50 18.29
C LYS A 19 42.02 21.57 18.67
N LYS A 20 43.24 22.14 18.62
CA LYS A 20 44.39 21.59 19.28
C LYS A 20 44.14 21.68 20.77
N ASP A 21 44.07 20.54 21.44
CA ASP A 21 44.52 20.38 22.82
C ASP A 21 45.27 19.06 22.89
N ASP A 22 46.56 19.15 23.13
CA ASP A 22 47.47 18.08 23.40
C ASP A 22 47.08 17.38 24.70
N ASP A 23 46.36 16.26 24.62
CA ASP A 23 46.22 15.27 25.72
C ASP A 23 46.39 13.83 25.24
N ALA A 24 47.36 13.61 24.36
CA ALA A 24 47.71 12.27 23.82
C ALA A 24 48.58 11.44 24.78
N SER A 25 48.62 11.74 26.08
CA SER A 25 49.54 11.10 27.03
C SER A 25 48.91 10.47 28.29
N ARG A 26 47.58 10.39 28.42
CA ARG A 26 46.99 9.54 29.46
C ARG A 26 46.94 8.10 28.99
N PRO A 27 47.60 7.15 29.67
CA PRO A 27 47.40 5.74 29.39
C PRO A 27 45.92 5.40 29.65
N GLY A 28 45.20 4.99 28.62
CA GLY A 28 43.85 4.51 28.79
C GLY A 28 43.89 3.29 29.71
N ASN A 29 43.04 3.30 30.77
CA ASN A 29 42.88 2.18 31.70
C ASN A 29 41.44 1.67 31.64
N LEU A 30 41.32 0.35 31.77
CA LEU A 30 40.05 -0.37 31.92
C LEU A 30 39.96 -0.97 33.30
N THR A 31 38.80 -0.82 33.95
CA THR A 31 38.48 -1.50 35.19
C THR A 31 37.21 -2.31 34.96
N ILE A 32 37.34 -3.63 35.01
CA ILE A 32 36.25 -4.61 34.77
C ILE A 32 36.30 -5.61 35.94
N GLU A 33 35.18 -5.81 36.62
CA GLU A 33 35.11 -6.71 37.78
C GLU A 33 34.90 -8.16 37.37
N LYS A 34 34.15 -8.40 36.30
CA LYS A 34 33.78 -9.74 35.81
C LYS A 34 34.21 -9.90 34.36
N THR A 35 34.95 -10.98 34.08
CA THR A 35 35.50 -11.28 32.73
C THR A 35 35.00 -12.61 32.16
N GLU A 36 34.20 -13.37 32.90
CA GLU A 36 33.63 -14.64 32.47
C GLU A 36 32.11 -14.56 32.51
N TYR A 37 31.46 -14.90 31.43
CA TYR A 37 30.01 -14.88 31.25
C TYR A 37 29.56 -16.22 30.70
N THR A 38 28.49 -16.74 31.26
CA THR A 38 27.81 -17.93 30.75
C THR A 38 26.41 -17.53 30.34
N LEU A 39 26.08 -17.81 29.08
CA LEU A 39 24.77 -17.59 28.48
C LEU A 39 24.10 -18.94 28.27
N ASP A 40 22.78 -18.99 28.39
CA ASP A 40 22.03 -20.22 28.14
C ASP A 40 21.99 -20.51 26.61
N ALA A 41 21.75 -21.77 26.25
CA ALA A 41 21.62 -22.20 24.88
C ALA A 41 20.37 -21.58 24.21
N ASP A 42 19.28 -21.43 24.97
CA ASP A 42 17.93 -21.15 24.50
C ASP A 42 17.28 -19.89 25.10
N GLU A 43 17.19 -19.78 26.42
CA GLU A 43 16.33 -18.76 27.06
C GLU A 43 17.12 -17.54 27.55
N GLU A 44 18.07 -17.66 28.45
CA GLU A 44 18.85 -16.57 29.03
C GLU A 44 20.11 -16.29 28.19
N ARG A 45 19.93 -15.77 26.98
CA ARG A 45 20.98 -15.58 25.98
C ARG A 45 21.62 -14.20 26.01
N THR A 46 21.30 -13.38 27.01
CA THR A 46 21.84 -11.99 27.13
C THR A 46 22.54 -11.80 28.46
N ALA A 47 23.53 -10.90 28.49
CA ALA A 47 24.18 -10.45 29.72
C ALA A 47 24.68 -9.02 29.56
N THR A 48 24.63 -8.25 30.67
CA THR A 48 25.19 -6.89 30.69
C THR A 48 26.60 -6.93 31.31
N VAL A 49 27.55 -6.30 30.64
CA VAL A 49 28.92 -6.09 31.10
C VAL A 49 29.07 -4.62 31.48
N ALA A 50 29.38 -4.35 32.74
CA ALA A 50 29.71 -3.01 33.23
C ALA A 50 31.21 -2.85 33.43
N PHE A 51 31.76 -1.69 33.01
CA PHE A 51 33.17 -1.38 33.18
C PHE A 51 33.40 0.14 33.18
N THR A 52 34.59 0.56 33.61
CA THR A 52 35.02 1.94 33.55
C THR A 52 36.21 2.07 32.61
N ALA A 53 36.14 3.01 31.66
CA ALA A 53 37.22 3.38 30.74
C ALA A 53 37.70 4.80 31.02
N THR A 54 39.01 5.06 31.02
CA THR A 54 39.56 6.40 31.25
C THR A 54 39.85 7.17 29.95
N ALA A 55 39.63 6.54 28.80
CA ALA A 55 39.73 7.11 27.44
C ALA A 55 38.72 6.39 26.54
N ASP A 56 38.65 6.80 25.26
CA ASP A 56 37.83 6.13 24.26
C ASP A 56 38.20 4.66 24.14
N TRP A 57 37.21 3.81 23.96
CA TRP A 57 37.37 2.37 23.93
C TRP A 57 36.70 1.76 22.70
N THR A 58 37.18 0.58 22.31
CA THR A 58 36.61 -0.24 21.24
C THR A 58 36.49 -1.68 21.71
N LEU A 59 35.56 -2.42 21.11
CA LEU A 59 35.36 -3.84 21.37
C LEU A 59 35.45 -4.64 20.06
N SER A 60 36.04 -5.83 20.13
CA SER A 60 36.03 -6.79 19.02
C SER A 60 35.68 -8.18 19.52
N VAL A 61 35.02 -8.98 18.67
CA VAL A 61 34.61 -10.35 18.99
C VAL A 61 35.45 -11.34 18.17
N ALA A 62 35.90 -12.41 18.81
CA ALA A 62 36.58 -13.53 18.19
C ALA A 62 35.99 -14.86 18.72
N TYR A 63 36.06 -15.91 17.91
CA TYR A 63 35.49 -17.22 18.23
C TYR A 63 36.59 -18.28 18.36
N ASP A 64 36.41 -19.24 19.26
CA ASP A 64 37.38 -20.32 19.52
C ASP A 64 37.31 -21.39 18.43
N ASP A 65 36.17 -21.48 17.75
CA ASP A 65 35.87 -22.56 16.80
C ASP A 65 36.08 -22.10 15.36
N ALA A 66 37.06 -22.67 14.67
CA ALA A 66 37.34 -22.37 13.25
C ALA A 66 36.20 -22.91 12.32
N GLU A 67 35.30 -23.74 12.82
CA GLU A 67 34.15 -24.29 12.08
C GLU A 67 32.88 -23.47 12.27
N SER A 68 32.84 -22.50 13.21
CA SER A 68 31.70 -21.62 13.41
C SER A 68 31.69 -20.53 12.33
N SER A 69 31.01 -20.78 11.23
CA SER A 69 30.77 -19.80 10.16
C SER A 69 29.78 -18.70 10.57
N ALA A 70 29.16 -18.79 11.75
CA ALA A 70 28.17 -17.87 12.24
C ALA A 70 28.73 -17.00 13.38
N ASN A 71 28.58 -15.70 13.27
CA ASN A 71 28.82 -14.73 14.33
C ASN A 71 27.70 -14.83 15.37
N TRP A 72 27.75 -15.85 16.23
CA TRP A 72 26.68 -16.16 17.17
C TRP A 72 26.61 -15.22 18.39
N LEU A 73 27.65 -14.43 18.66
CA LEU A 73 27.69 -13.45 19.75
C LEU A 73 27.65 -12.02 19.16
N SER A 74 26.62 -11.29 19.49
CA SER A 74 26.48 -9.85 19.23
C SER A 74 26.80 -9.06 20.50
N VAL A 75 27.47 -7.92 20.35
CA VAL A 75 27.79 -7.02 21.46
C VAL A 75 27.45 -5.59 21.08
N THR A 76 26.75 -4.88 21.95
CA THR A 76 26.30 -3.51 21.67
C THR A 76 26.41 -2.62 22.93
N PRO A 77 27.02 -1.42 22.82
CA PRO A 77 27.76 -0.86 21.68
C PRO A 77 29.18 -1.44 21.53
N MET A 78 29.76 -1.32 20.34
CA MET A 78 31.12 -1.79 20.01
C MET A 78 32.22 -0.74 20.27
N SER A 79 31.87 0.46 20.72
CA SER A 79 32.78 1.55 21.05
C SER A 79 32.08 2.60 21.91
N GLY A 80 32.86 3.40 22.62
CA GLY A 80 32.36 4.52 23.43
C GLY A 80 33.48 5.42 23.92
N THR A 81 33.11 6.43 24.72
CA THR A 81 34.02 7.41 25.30
C THR A 81 34.39 7.05 26.75
N ALA A 82 35.29 7.82 27.35
CA ALA A 82 35.67 7.65 28.77
C ALA A 82 34.47 7.76 29.71
N GLY A 83 34.51 7.02 30.83
CA GLY A 83 33.49 6.99 31.88
C GLY A 83 33.03 5.59 32.24
N GLU A 84 31.97 5.53 33.05
CA GLU A 84 31.25 4.28 33.32
C GLU A 84 30.51 3.85 32.06
N GLN A 85 30.66 2.60 31.67
CA GLN A 85 30.14 2.04 30.45
C GLN A 85 29.40 0.75 30.71
N THR A 86 28.44 0.47 29.85
CA THR A 86 27.78 -0.84 29.79
C THR A 86 27.70 -1.31 28.36
N VAL A 87 27.92 -2.60 28.13
CA VAL A 87 27.66 -3.28 26.86
C VAL A 87 26.76 -4.47 27.11
N GLU A 88 25.89 -4.76 26.17
CA GLU A 88 25.04 -5.94 26.18
C GLU A 88 25.67 -7.02 25.31
N LEU A 89 25.81 -8.21 25.88
CA LEU A 89 26.14 -9.44 25.16
C LEU A 89 24.83 -10.13 24.80
N SER A 90 24.64 -10.50 23.53
CA SER A 90 23.46 -11.26 23.08
C SER A 90 23.90 -12.39 22.17
N ALA A 91 23.54 -13.62 22.50
CA ALA A 91 23.90 -14.81 21.73
C ALA A 91 22.72 -15.31 20.88
N ALA A 92 23.00 -15.67 19.62
CA ALA A 92 22.09 -16.52 18.84
C ALA A 92 21.91 -17.88 19.54
N ARG A 93 20.77 -18.55 19.28
CA ARG A 93 20.48 -19.86 19.85
C ARG A 93 21.60 -20.88 19.55
N ASN A 94 21.95 -21.72 20.51
CA ASN A 94 22.85 -22.83 20.27
C ASN A 94 22.05 -24.12 20.10
N PHE A 95 22.06 -24.68 18.92
CA PHE A 95 21.36 -25.93 18.59
C PHE A 95 22.25 -27.17 18.74
N ARG A 96 23.55 -26.98 19.07
CA ARG A 96 24.51 -28.09 19.19
C ARG A 96 24.50 -28.72 20.58
N ALA A 97 24.75 -30.00 20.65
CA ALA A 97 24.97 -30.74 21.87
C ALA A 97 26.31 -30.37 22.58
N SER A 98 27.04 -29.38 22.09
CA SER A 98 28.28 -28.88 22.68
C SER A 98 28.18 -27.40 23.03
N ALA A 99 28.77 -27.03 24.16
CA ALA A 99 28.96 -25.62 24.49
C ALA A 99 29.91 -24.95 23.48
N ARG A 100 29.78 -23.63 23.27
CA ARG A 100 30.64 -22.84 22.42
C ARG A 100 31.17 -21.62 23.15
N THR A 101 32.34 -21.13 22.74
CA THR A 101 33.03 -20.03 23.42
C THR A 101 33.39 -18.94 22.42
N ALA A 102 33.13 -17.69 22.82
CA ALA A 102 33.59 -16.49 22.12
C ALA A 102 34.38 -15.59 23.07
N TYR A 103 35.21 -14.76 22.50
CA TYR A 103 36.00 -13.79 23.22
C TYR A 103 35.60 -12.39 22.79
N ALA A 104 35.32 -11.50 23.75
CA ALA A 104 35.08 -10.09 23.48
C ALA A 104 36.25 -9.30 24.09
N ASP A 105 37.10 -8.74 23.21
CA ASP A 105 38.27 -7.96 23.62
C ASP A 105 37.92 -6.48 23.68
N ILE A 106 37.92 -5.89 24.88
CA ILE A 106 37.72 -4.45 25.10
C ILE A 106 39.10 -3.79 25.17
N ALA A 107 39.36 -2.83 24.29
CA ALA A 107 40.59 -2.08 24.21
C ALA A 107 40.39 -0.59 24.56
N CYS A 108 41.24 -0.04 25.42
CA CYS A 108 41.31 1.36 25.78
C CYS A 108 42.77 1.82 25.85
N GLY A 109 43.20 2.63 24.91
CA GLY A 109 44.57 3.04 24.77
C GLY A 109 45.51 1.85 24.48
N LYS A 110 46.39 1.54 25.44
CA LYS A 110 47.31 0.38 25.34
C LYS A 110 46.86 -0.83 26.14
N GLN A 111 45.79 -0.71 26.90
CA GLN A 111 45.21 -1.80 27.69
C GLN A 111 44.14 -2.50 26.90
N SER A 112 44.12 -3.84 26.98
CA SER A 112 43.02 -4.65 26.50
C SER A 112 42.62 -5.67 27.60
N VAL A 113 41.32 -5.87 27.74
CA VAL A 113 40.78 -6.89 28.63
C VAL A 113 39.90 -7.82 27.80
N ARG A 114 40.19 -9.12 27.91
CA ARG A 114 39.40 -10.19 27.28
C ARG A 114 38.28 -10.66 28.18
N LEU A 115 37.08 -10.63 27.65
CA LEU A 115 35.93 -11.32 28.21
C LEU A 115 35.81 -12.71 27.57
N THR A 116 35.61 -13.75 28.39
CA THR A 116 35.28 -15.08 27.89
C THR A 116 33.76 -15.26 28.01
N VAL A 117 33.10 -15.52 26.91
CA VAL A 117 31.65 -15.73 26.84
C VAL A 117 31.43 -17.19 26.42
N THR A 118 30.93 -18.02 27.35
CA THR A 118 30.58 -19.40 27.06
C THR A 118 29.06 -19.51 26.95
N GLN A 119 28.59 -20.11 25.87
CA GLN A 119 27.18 -20.46 25.75
C GLN A 119 27.03 -21.95 25.99
N THR A 120 26.05 -22.34 26.82
CA THR A 120 25.80 -23.75 27.16
C THR A 120 25.42 -24.58 25.95
N ALA A 121 25.58 -25.89 26.03
CA ALA A 121 25.07 -26.81 25.02
C ALA A 121 23.54 -26.79 25.01
N ALA A 122 22.93 -27.01 23.85
CA ALA A 122 21.52 -27.37 23.77
C ALA A 122 21.26 -28.75 24.44
N SER A 123 19.98 -29.07 24.65
CA SER A 123 19.60 -30.46 24.97
C SER A 123 20.10 -31.42 23.87
N ASP A 124 20.28 -32.70 24.19
CA ASP A 124 20.82 -33.73 23.27
C ASP A 124 19.98 -33.99 21.99
N ALA A 125 19.13 -33.06 21.59
CA ALA A 125 18.33 -33.17 20.39
C ALA A 125 19.23 -33.12 19.14
N THR A 126 19.23 -34.21 18.39
CA THR A 126 19.95 -34.34 17.11
C THR A 126 19.02 -34.26 15.91
N ASP A 127 17.71 -34.22 16.13
CA ASP A 127 16.65 -34.18 15.13
C ASP A 127 15.56 -33.18 15.56
N PHE A 128 15.32 -32.19 14.74
CA PHE A 128 14.35 -31.13 14.95
C PHE A 128 13.11 -31.27 14.04
N THR A 129 12.98 -32.36 13.30
CA THR A 129 11.91 -32.58 12.31
C THR A 129 10.51 -32.38 12.92
N ALA A 130 10.29 -32.86 14.15
CA ALA A 130 9.00 -32.74 14.83
C ALA A 130 8.61 -31.27 15.19
N GLN A 131 9.54 -30.34 15.09
CA GLN A 131 9.30 -28.90 15.35
C GLN A 131 8.74 -28.17 14.12
N PHE A 132 8.77 -28.79 12.94
CA PHE A 132 8.35 -28.20 11.69
C PHE A 132 7.08 -28.88 11.16
N ASP A 133 6.23 -28.07 10.54
CA ASP A 133 5.18 -28.62 9.70
C ASP A 133 5.82 -29.40 8.54
N PRO A 134 5.33 -30.63 8.22
CA PRO A 134 5.95 -31.49 7.20
C PRO A 134 5.95 -30.89 5.78
N ASP A 135 4.93 -30.10 5.42
CA ASP A 135 4.86 -29.50 4.09
C ASP A 135 5.73 -28.22 4.04
N PHE A 136 5.80 -27.47 5.13
CA PHE A 136 6.76 -26.38 5.26
C PHE A 136 8.20 -26.88 5.19
N ALA A 137 8.54 -27.98 5.91
CA ALA A 137 9.87 -28.59 5.83
C ALA A 137 10.23 -29.03 4.39
N LYS A 138 9.27 -29.60 3.64
CA LYS A 138 9.48 -29.95 2.21
C LYS A 138 9.74 -28.72 1.35
N GLU A 139 9.04 -27.61 1.61
CA GLU A 139 9.30 -26.37 0.88
C GLU A 139 10.70 -25.82 1.18
N LEU A 140 11.13 -25.86 2.45
CA LEU A 140 12.50 -25.49 2.83
C LEU A 140 13.56 -26.40 2.16
N GLN A 141 13.29 -27.71 2.06
CA GLN A 141 14.15 -28.64 1.33
C GLN A 141 14.21 -28.33 -0.18
N LYS A 142 13.07 -28.06 -0.79
CA LYS A 142 12.97 -27.67 -2.20
C LYS A 142 13.77 -26.42 -2.51
N GLN A 143 13.79 -25.45 -1.59
CA GLN A 143 14.58 -24.22 -1.69
C GLN A 143 16.09 -24.44 -1.35
N GLY A 144 16.46 -25.62 -0.88
CA GLY A 144 17.84 -25.95 -0.49
C GLY A 144 18.28 -25.32 0.83
N ILE A 145 17.34 -24.86 1.65
CA ILE A 145 17.61 -24.31 2.99
C ILE A 145 18.02 -25.43 3.94
N ILE A 146 17.31 -26.56 3.89
CA ILE A 146 17.64 -27.78 4.63
C ILE A 146 17.96 -28.91 3.67
N ALA A 147 18.71 -29.90 4.13
CA ALA A 147 19.14 -31.02 3.30
C ALA A 147 18.06 -32.09 3.15
N ASP A 148 17.32 -32.41 4.24
CA ASP A 148 16.31 -33.46 4.30
C ASP A 148 15.16 -33.04 5.22
N ALA A 149 13.95 -32.93 4.65
CA ALA A 149 12.74 -32.61 5.40
C ALA A 149 12.34 -33.70 6.43
N GLY A 150 12.85 -34.92 6.27
CA GLY A 150 12.64 -36.02 7.21
C GLY A 150 13.69 -36.12 8.30
N ASN A 151 14.73 -35.28 8.30
CA ASN A 151 15.78 -35.27 9.31
C ASN A 151 16.47 -33.89 9.37
N ILE A 152 15.84 -32.94 10.10
CA ILE A 152 16.37 -31.59 10.27
C ILE A 152 17.42 -31.61 11.36
N THR A 153 18.67 -31.32 10.97
CA THR A 153 19.85 -31.44 11.84
C THR A 153 20.16 -30.11 12.57
N PRO A 154 21.01 -30.13 13.63
CA PRO A 154 21.51 -28.91 14.27
C PRO A 154 22.17 -27.94 13.28
N GLU A 155 22.90 -28.45 12.26
CA GLU A 155 23.52 -27.64 11.23
C GLU A 155 22.48 -26.95 10.34
N ASP A 156 21.35 -27.61 10.05
CA ASP A 156 20.23 -26.99 9.33
C ASP A 156 19.56 -25.91 10.19
N MET A 157 19.40 -26.13 11.50
CA MET A 157 18.87 -25.14 12.43
C MET A 157 19.74 -23.87 12.51
N GLU A 158 21.07 -24.01 12.46
CA GLU A 158 21.98 -22.86 12.42
C GLU A 158 21.83 -22.06 11.12
N LYS A 159 21.63 -22.73 9.98
CA LYS A 159 21.37 -22.07 8.70
C LYS A 159 20.01 -21.34 8.74
N ILE A 160 18.96 -22.01 9.24
CA ILE A 160 17.61 -21.44 9.40
C ILE A 160 17.67 -20.16 10.24
N ALA A 161 18.33 -20.20 11.39
CA ALA A 161 18.43 -19.05 12.30
C ALA A 161 19.16 -17.83 11.67
N ALA A 162 20.00 -18.06 10.68
CA ALA A 162 20.76 -17.01 10.00
C ALA A 162 20.03 -16.41 8.75
N ILE A 163 18.89 -17.00 8.35
CA ILE A 163 18.11 -16.52 7.20
C ILE A 163 17.46 -15.19 7.56
N THR A 164 17.61 -14.22 6.65
CA THR A 164 17.04 -12.89 6.81
C THR A 164 15.83 -12.62 5.93
N SER A 165 15.68 -13.38 4.84
CA SER A 165 14.54 -13.27 3.91
C SER A 165 14.05 -14.65 3.54
N LEU A 166 12.75 -14.90 3.64
CA LEU A 166 12.09 -16.17 3.30
C LEU A 166 10.85 -15.89 2.46
N ASP A 167 10.82 -16.45 1.26
CA ASP A 167 9.66 -16.45 0.39
C ASP A 167 9.15 -17.90 0.20
N VAL A 168 7.96 -18.17 0.74
CA VAL A 168 7.23 -19.46 0.58
C VAL A 168 5.86 -19.23 -0.06
N SER A 169 5.75 -18.17 -0.85
CA SER A 169 4.51 -17.77 -1.49
C SER A 169 4.09 -18.71 -2.61
N GLY A 170 2.78 -18.83 -2.80
CA GLY A 170 2.20 -19.20 -4.08
C GLY A 170 2.03 -17.98 -4.99
N THR A 171 1.27 -18.18 -6.06
CA THR A 171 0.82 -17.11 -6.97
C THR A 171 -0.68 -17.28 -7.24
N GLU A 172 -1.30 -16.26 -7.83
CA GLU A 172 -2.73 -16.35 -8.22
C GLU A 172 -3.01 -17.56 -9.15
N ASP A 173 -2.13 -17.78 -10.14
CA ASP A 173 -2.26 -18.88 -11.11
C ASP A 173 -1.83 -20.25 -10.53
N ALA A 174 -1.02 -20.27 -9.48
CA ALA A 174 -0.50 -21.46 -8.83
C ALA A 174 -0.43 -21.25 -7.30
N PRO A 175 -1.59 -21.28 -6.61
CA PRO A 175 -1.63 -21.11 -5.17
C PRO A 175 -0.78 -22.16 -4.45
N GLY A 176 -0.12 -21.78 -3.38
CA GLY A 176 0.59 -22.67 -2.49
C GLY A 176 -0.35 -23.57 -1.70
N ALA A 177 0.18 -24.61 -1.12
CA ALA A 177 -0.57 -25.60 -0.35
C ALA A 177 -0.26 -25.57 1.16
N LEU A 178 0.59 -24.63 1.63
CA LEU A 178 0.96 -24.57 3.02
C LEU A 178 -0.22 -24.16 3.89
N THR A 179 -0.53 -24.99 4.89
CA THR A 179 -1.58 -24.75 5.87
C THR A 179 -1.03 -24.26 7.21
N SER A 180 0.29 -24.39 7.41
CA SER A 180 1.01 -23.99 8.61
C SER A 180 2.46 -23.62 8.27
N LEU A 181 3.02 -22.67 9.01
CA LEU A 181 4.45 -22.36 9.04
C LEU A 181 5.05 -22.72 10.40
N GLN A 182 4.56 -23.78 11.08
CA GLN A 182 5.20 -24.25 12.30
C GLN A 182 6.68 -24.52 12.03
N GLY A 183 7.57 -23.96 12.85
CA GLY A 183 9.02 -23.93 12.64
C GLY A 183 9.55 -22.55 12.24
N ILE A 184 8.67 -21.60 11.88
CA ILE A 184 9.07 -20.24 11.53
C ILE A 184 9.73 -19.51 12.72
N GLU A 185 9.39 -19.87 13.94
CA GLU A 185 9.97 -19.32 15.17
C GLU A 185 11.48 -19.53 15.31
N TYR A 186 12.06 -20.42 14.51
CA TYR A 186 13.50 -20.68 14.48
C TYR A 186 14.26 -19.75 13.51
N PHE A 187 13.57 -18.97 12.70
CA PHE A 187 14.17 -17.99 11.80
C PHE A 187 14.41 -16.67 12.54
N GLU A 188 15.34 -16.69 13.52
CA GLU A 188 15.56 -15.59 14.47
C GLU A 188 16.08 -14.28 13.81
N SER A 189 16.77 -14.40 12.66
CA SER A 189 17.30 -13.25 11.91
C SER A 189 16.35 -12.75 10.82
N LEU A 190 15.12 -13.30 10.73
CA LEU A 190 14.21 -13.00 9.65
C LEU A 190 13.75 -11.54 9.69
N THR A 191 14.03 -10.82 8.61
CA THR A 191 13.60 -9.43 8.40
C THR A 191 12.48 -9.32 7.38
N GLU A 192 12.36 -10.29 6.48
CA GLU A 192 11.37 -10.33 5.40
C GLU A 192 10.73 -11.71 5.35
N LEU A 193 9.40 -11.77 5.44
CA LEU A 193 8.61 -12.99 5.28
C LEU A 193 7.53 -12.78 4.24
N GLU A 194 7.59 -13.54 3.15
CA GLU A 194 6.55 -13.65 2.13
C GLU A 194 5.92 -15.04 2.19
N CYS A 195 4.62 -15.11 2.49
CA CYS A 195 3.85 -16.36 2.56
C CYS A 195 2.45 -16.24 1.93
N ARG A 196 2.33 -15.30 0.97
CA ARG A 196 1.09 -15.00 0.26
C ARG A 196 0.62 -16.19 -0.60
N TYR A 197 -0.68 -16.18 -0.95
CA TYR A 197 -1.31 -17.21 -1.79
C TYR A 197 -1.09 -18.63 -1.26
N ASN A 198 -1.30 -18.85 0.04
CA ASN A 198 -1.30 -20.15 0.68
C ASN A 198 -2.67 -20.45 1.34
N GLN A 199 -2.72 -21.44 2.19
CA GLN A 199 -3.93 -21.87 2.91
C GLN A 199 -3.75 -21.75 4.44
N LEU A 200 -2.93 -20.79 4.89
CA LEU A 200 -2.63 -20.58 6.30
C LEU A 200 -3.89 -20.16 7.05
N THR A 201 -4.22 -20.88 8.11
CA THR A 201 -5.32 -20.54 9.01
C THR A 201 -4.84 -19.83 10.28
N SER A 202 -3.54 -19.91 10.57
CA SER A 202 -2.84 -19.20 11.65
C SER A 202 -1.41 -18.88 11.25
N LEU A 203 -0.83 -17.84 11.83
CA LEU A 203 0.56 -17.46 11.61
C LEU A 203 1.11 -16.85 12.91
N ASP A 204 2.04 -17.55 13.56
CA ASP A 204 2.73 -17.06 14.75
C ASP A 204 4.12 -16.55 14.38
N VAL A 205 4.28 -15.22 14.38
CA VAL A 205 5.55 -14.52 14.14
C VAL A 205 6.11 -13.87 15.40
N SER A 206 5.60 -14.22 16.57
CA SER A 206 5.98 -13.61 17.85
C SER A 206 7.46 -13.74 18.20
N ARG A 207 8.14 -14.75 17.67
CA ARG A 207 9.59 -14.97 17.84
C ARG A 207 10.45 -14.29 16.77
N ASN A 208 9.86 -13.89 15.66
CA ASN A 208 10.57 -13.22 14.55
C ASN A 208 10.64 -11.69 14.79
N THR A 209 11.23 -11.30 15.93
CA THR A 209 11.24 -9.89 16.38
C THR A 209 12.12 -8.96 15.54
N ALA A 210 12.85 -9.52 14.59
CA ALA A 210 13.62 -8.76 13.60
C ALA A 210 12.81 -8.37 12.36
N LEU A 211 11.56 -8.90 12.19
CA LEU A 211 10.74 -8.64 11.00
C LEU A 211 10.51 -7.16 10.78
N MET A 212 10.75 -6.75 9.55
CA MET A 212 10.56 -5.43 8.99
C MET A 212 9.47 -5.43 7.91
N GLU A 213 9.34 -6.53 7.18
CA GLU A 213 8.36 -6.74 6.11
C GLU A 213 7.64 -8.06 6.31
N LEU A 214 6.31 -8.03 6.28
CA LEU A 214 5.46 -9.21 6.35
C LEU A 214 4.39 -9.15 5.26
N GLU A 215 4.43 -10.13 4.35
CA GLU A 215 3.44 -10.33 3.30
C GLU A 215 2.73 -11.67 3.48
N CYS A 216 1.49 -11.63 3.99
CA CYS A 216 0.68 -12.83 4.27
C CYS A 216 -0.73 -12.76 3.62
N GLN A 217 -0.89 -11.93 2.59
CA GLN A 217 -2.15 -11.78 1.87
C GLN A 217 -2.55 -13.05 1.13
N TYR A 218 -3.85 -13.17 0.84
CA TYR A 218 -4.46 -14.33 0.17
C TYR A 218 -4.20 -15.64 0.93
N ASN A 219 -4.61 -15.65 2.21
CA ASN A 219 -4.64 -16.80 3.09
C ASN A 219 -6.03 -16.94 3.75
N GLN A 220 -6.14 -17.69 4.83
CA GLN A 220 -7.39 -17.93 5.56
C GLN A 220 -7.23 -17.53 7.04
N LEU A 221 -6.40 -16.51 7.32
CA LEU A 221 -6.14 -16.05 8.67
C LEU A 221 -7.38 -15.38 9.26
N SER A 222 -7.85 -15.85 10.42
CA SER A 222 -8.90 -15.19 11.19
C SER A 222 -8.36 -14.22 12.24
N GLU A 223 -7.08 -14.31 12.57
CA GLU A 223 -6.35 -13.44 13.49
C GLU A 223 -4.87 -13.33 13.08
N LEU A 224 -4.23 -12.23 13.45
CA LEU A 224 -2.80 -12.01 13.26
C LEU A 224 -2.26 -11.13 14.38
N ASP A 225 -1.37 -11.67 15.20
CA ASP A 225 -0.67 -10.92 16.25
C ASP A 225 0.73 -10.54 15.77
N VAL A 226 0.93 -9.24 15.54
CA VAL A 226 2.21 -8.64 15.16
C VAL A 226 2.80 -7.77 16.28
N SER A 227 2.30 -7.88 17.51
CA SER A 227 2.70 -7.03 18.63
C SER A 227 4.18 -7.14 18.99
N ALA A 228 4.81 -8.28 18.73
CA ALA A 228 6.25 -8.51 18.93
C ALA A 228 7.12 -7.94 17.80
N ASN A 229 6.54 -7.69 16.63
CA ASN A 229 7.27 -7.28 15.42
C ASN A 229 7.33 -5.74 15.30
N THR A 230 7.88 -5.10 16.32
CA THR A 230 7.86 -3.62 16.47
C THR A 230 8.68 -2.86 15.40
N LYS A 231 9.45 -3.58 14.58
CA LYS A 231 10.25 -3.02 13.47
C LYS A 231 9.53 -3.04 12.13
N LEU A 232 8.31 -3.60 12.07
CA LEU A 232 7.53 -3.65 10.83
C LEU A 232 7.28 -2.25 10.29
N TRP A 233 7.72 -2.01 9.06
CA TRP A 233 7.40 -0.83 8.28
C TRP A 233 6.45 -1.15 7.11
N LEU A 234 6.39 -2.42 6.68
CA LEU A 234 5.46 -2.92 5.68
C LEU A 234 4.68 -4.11 6.24
N LEU A 235 3.36 -4.01 6.23
CA LEU A 235 2.45 -5.12 6.53
C LEU A 235 1.41 -5.25 5.42
N ILE A 236 1.40 -6.40 4.73
CA ILE A 236 0.39 -6.76 3.73
C ILE A 236 -0.32 -8.01 4.21
N CYS A 237 -1.53 -7.84 4.74
CA CYS A 237 -2.37 -8.91 5.27
C CYS A 237 -3.77 -8.93 4.63
N SER A 238 -3.88 -8.36 3.43
CA SER A 238 -5.13 -8.28 2.65
C SER A 238 -5.67 -9.67 2.28
N SER A 239 -6.96 -9.75 1.97
CA SER A 239 -7.60 -11.01 1.50
C SER A 239 -7.37 -12.17 2.47
N ASN A 240 -7.83 -11.94 3.70
CA ASN A 240 -7.94 -12.91 4.78
C ASN A 240 -9.34 -12.84 5.39
N SER A 241 -9.55 -13.37 6.60
CA SER A 241 -10.87 -13.38 7.27
C SER A 241 -10.82 -12.75 8.66
N MET A 242 -9.96 -11.75 8.85
CA MET A 242 -9.74 -11.11 10.15
C MET A 242 -10.89 -10.17 10.51
N GLU A 243 -11.47 -10.34 11.71
CA GLU A 243 -12.46 -9.41 12.27
C GLU A 243 -11.82 -8.24 13.02
N THR A 244 -10.58 -8.42 13.48
CA THR A 244 -9.79 -7.41 14.20
C THR A 244 -8.32 -7.46 13.76
N LEU A 245 -7.65 -6.32 13.81
CA LEU A 245 -6.20 -6.20 13.58
C LEU A 245 -5.64 -5.14 14.53
N ASN A 246 -4.69 -5.53 15.38
CA ASN A 246 -4.02 -4.61 16.29
C ASN A 246 -2.60 -4.30 15.80
N VAL A 247 -2.38 -3.08 15.33
CA VAL A 247 -1.08 -2.58 14.87
C VAL A 247 -0.47 -1.55 15.82
N GLY A 248 -1.03 -1.35 17.02
CA GLY A 248 -0.61 -0.31 17.95
C GLY A 248 0.84 -0.42 18.48
N ALA A 249 1.47 -1.61 18.37
CA ALA A 249 2.89 -1.79 18.70
C ALA A 249 3.83 -1.50 17.52
N ASN A 250 3.31 -1.49 16.29
CA ASN A 250 4.09 -1.38 15.06
C ASN A 250 4.23 0.10 14.64
N THR A 251 4.84 0.90 15.49
CA THR A 251 4.92 2.37 15.32
C THR A 251 5.79 2.81 14.15
N ALA A 252 6.56 1.90 13.56
CA ALA A 252 7.37 2.13 12.36
C ALA A 252 6.60 1.92 11.04
N LEU A 253 5.33 1.45 11.11
CA LEU A 253 4.53 1.19 9.91
C LEU A 253 4.41 2.43 9.04
N THR A 254 4.84 2.26 7.78
CA THR A 254 4.74 3.24 6.70
C THR A 254 3.69 2.80 5.67
N TYR A 255 3.57 1.48 5.46
CA TYR A 255 2.62 0.87 4.53
C TYR A 255 1.79 -0.19 5.25
N LEU A 256 0.48 -0.03 5.24
CA LEU A 256 -0.48 -0.99 5.78
C LEU A 256 -1.53 -1.33 4.72
N TYR A 257 -1.57 -2.59 4.30
CA TYR A 257 -2.58 -3.15 3.41
C TYR A 257 -3.36 -4.23 4.17
N CYS A 258 -4.58 -3.91 4.57
CA CYS A 258 -5.48 -4.82 5.29
C CYS A 258 -6.87 -4.93 4.63
N ASN A 259 -6.95 -4.56 3.35
CA ASN A 259 -8.16 -4.61 2.54
C ASN A 259 -8.64 -6.07 2.32
N TYR A 260 -9.91 -6.25 1.97
CA TYR A 260 -10.56 -7.57 1.82
C TYR A 260 -10.39 -8.43 3.09
N ASN A 261 -10.90 -7.92 4.22
CA ASN A 261 -11.04 -8.62 5.48
C ASN A 261 -12.45 -8.40 6.05
N GLU A 262 -12.68 -8.76 7.29
CA GLU A 262 -13.95 -8.61 8.00
C GLU A 262 -13.84 -7.56 9.13
N LEU A 263 -12.85 -6.63 9.05
CA LEU A 263 -12.52 -5.69 10.11
C LEU A 263 -13.71 -4.78 10.43
N THR A 264 -14.10 -4.75 11.70
CA THR A 264 -15.15 -3.87 12.21
C THR A 264 -14.60 -2.57 12.80
N THR A 265 -13.35 -2.58 13.24
CA THR A 265 -12.61 -1.43 13.76
C THR A 265 -11.14 -1.51 13.32
N LEU A 266 -10.48 -0.35 13.20
CA LEU A 266 -9.04 -0.27 12.92
C LEU A 266 -8.47 0.97 13.62
N ASP A 267 -7.63 0.76 14.65
CA ASP A 267 -6.93 1.84 15.35
C ASP A 267 -5.52 2.01 14.80
N VAL A 268 -5.27 3.10 14.09
CA VAL A 268 -3.97 3.49 13.54
C VAL A 268 -3.37 4.72 14.24
N SER A 269 -3.92 5.12 15.39
CA SER A 269 -3.51 6.33 16.12
C SER A 269 -2.05 6.36 16.53
N ARG A 270 -1.41 5.19 16.69
CA ARG A 270 0.01 5.07 17.02
C ARG A 270 0.95 4.94 15.83
N ASN A 271 0.39 4.71 14.64
CA ASN A 271 1.17 4.50 13.41
C ASN A 271 1.41 5.84 12.69
N THR A 272 2.06 6.78 13.37
CA THR A 272 2.23 8.17 12.91
C THR A 272 3.16 8.31 11.69
N GLU A 273 3.86 7.23 11.32
CA GLU A 273 4.72 7.17 10.14
C GLU A 273 3.97 6.69 8.87
N LEU A 274 2.67 6.32 9.00
CA LEU A 274 1.89 5.84 7.85
C LEU A 274 1.85 6.88 6.73
N MET A 275 2.26 6.42 5.54
CA MET A 275 2.14 7.13 4.26
C MET A 275 1.10 6.49 3.35
N TYR A 276 0.85 5.20 3.53
CA TYR A 276 -0.10 4.43 2.73
C TYR A 276 -0.97 3.56 3.61
N LEU A 277 -2.29 3.78 3.54
CA LEU A 277 -3.29 2.95 4.23
C LEU A 277 -4.32 2.44 3.22
N SER A 278 -4.43 1.13 3.10
CA SER A 278 -5.45 0.46 2.32
C SER A 278 -6.27 -0.46 3.22
N CYS A 279 -7.51 -0.07 3.52
CA CYS A 279 -8.44 -0.82 4.35
C CYS A 279 -9.81 -0.97 3.67
N PHE A 280 -9.88 -0.85 2.34
CA PHE A 280 -11.12 -1.00 1.59
C PHE A 280 -11.67 -2.44 1.65
N ASN A 281 -12.96 -2.63 1.34
CA ASN A 281 -13.63 -3.91 1.45
C ASN A 281 -13.47 -4.53 2.86
N ASN A 282 -13.98 -3.81 3.87
CA ASN A 282 -14.07 -4.24 5.26
C ASN A 282 -15.48 -3.89 5.81
N LYS A 283 -15.66 -3.92 7.11
CA LYS A 283 -16.91 -3.58 7.80
C LYS A 283 -16.75 -2.40 8.78
N LEU A 284 -15.80 -1.50 8.47
CA LEU A 284 -15.51 -0.36 9.33
C LEU A 284 -16.70 0.59 9.38
N THR A 285 -17.10 0.98 10.59
CA THR A 285 -18.13 2.00 10.81
C THR A 285 -17.56 3.35 11.18
N GLU A 286 -16.29 3.39 11.58
CA GLU A 286 -15.49 4.57 11.91
C GLU A 286 -14.04 4.36 11.50
N LEU A 287 -13.33 5.45 11.17
CA LEU A 287 -11.90 5.44 10.87
C LEU A 287 -11.31 6.80 11.26
N ASP A 288 -10.49 6.83 12.30
CA ASP A 288 -9.74 8.03 12.71
C ASP A 288 -8.31 7.98 12.17
N VAL A 289 -8.01 8.88 11.23
CA VAL A 289 -6.68 9.05 10.63
C VAL A 289 -6.01 10.36 11.07
N SER A 290 -6.55 11.06 12.07
CA SER A 290 -6.06 12.37 12.51
C SER A 290 -4.61 12.39 12.98
N ALA A 291 -4.12 11.25 13.51
CA ALA A 291 -2.71 11.09 13.93
C ALA A 291 -1.75 10.81 12.75
N ASN A 292 -2.27 10.38 11.61
CA ASN A 292 -1.47 9.92 10.46
C ASN A 292 -1.19 11.09 9.49
N THR A 293 -0.54 12.13 9.98
CA THR A 293 -0.34 13.39 9.24
C THR A 293 0.59 13.28 8.03
N LYS A 294 1.29 12.15 7.88
CA LYS A 294 2.14 11.83 6.71
C LYS A 294 1.42 11.05 5.62
N LEU A 295 0.13 10.75 5.84
CA LEU A 295 -0.64 9.92 4.92
C LEU A 295 -0.77 10.61 3.57
N ALA A 296 -0.20 9.97 2.54
CA ALA A 296 -0.23 10.42 1.15
C ALA A 296 -1.31 9.68 0.35
N ASN A 297 -1.59 8.41 0.70
CA ASN A 297 -2.59 7.59 0.04
C ASN A 297 -3.51 6.94 1.07
N LEU A 298 -4.81 7.19 0.94
CA LEU A 298 -5.85 6.56 1.74
C LEU A 298 -6.87 5.89 0.82
N SER A 299 -7.05 4.58 0.99
CA SER A 299 -8.15 3.84 0.37
C SER A 299 -8.95 3.13 1.46
N CYS A 300 -10.17 3.63 1.70
CA CYS A 300 -11.12 3.12 2.69
C CYS A 300 -12.51 2.85 2.07
N SER A 301 -12.55 2.65 0.75
CA SER A 301 -13.80 2.37 0.03
C SER A 301 -14.46 1.07 0.45
N ASN A 302 -15.76 0.94 0.12
CA ASN A 302 -16.55 -0.23 0.42
C ASN A 302 -16.45 -0.64 1.91
N ASN A 303 -16.89 0.28 2.76
CA ASN A 303 -17.03 0.13 4.21
C ASN A 303 -18.42 0.64 4.63
N SER A 304 -18.62 0.92 5.90
CA SER A 304 -19.88 1.48 6.43
C SER A 304 -19.64 2.81 7.16
N LEU A 305 -18.66 3.61 6.68
CA LEU A 305 -18.31 4.88 7.30
C LEU A 305 -19.44 5.89 7.11
N THR A 306 -19.85 6.54 8.20
CA THR A 306 -20.84 7.64 8.16
C THR A 306 -20.18 9.02 8.23
N GLU A 307 -18.93 9.09 8.66
CA GLU A 307 -18.08 10.28 8.70
C GLU A 307 -16.64 9.91 8.40
N LEU A 308 -15.87 10.85 7.86
CA LEU A 308 -14.44 10.74 7.61
C LEU A 308 -13.80 12.12 7.70
N ASP A 309 -12.94 12.33 8.69
CA ASP A 309 -12.18 13.58 8.83
C ASP A 309 -10.74 13.42 8.33
N VAL A 310 -10.45 14.04 7.18
CA VAL A 310 -9.11 14.03 6.55
C VAL A 310 -8.38 15.37 6.66
N ARG A 311 -8.89 16.33 7.42
CA ARG A 311 -8.30 17.69 7.51
C ARG A 311 -6.87 17.70 8.07
N ALA A 312 -6.50 16.72 8.90
CA ALA A 312 -5.13 16.58 9.40
C ALA A 312 -4.15 15.99 8.36
N ASN A 313 -4.66 15.31 7.33
CA ASN A 313 -3.88 14.56 6.35
C ASN A 313 -3.52 15.44 5.14
N THR A 314 -2.79 16.52 5.40
CA THR A 314 -2.48 17.55 4.38
C THR A 314 -1.51 17.07 3.29
N GLU A 315 -0.91 15.89 3.46
CA GLU A 315 -0.02 15.24 2.49
C GLU A 315 -0.77 14.35 1.50
N LEU A 316 -2.12 14.19 1.64
CA LEU A 316 -2.90 13.32 0.75
C LEU A 316 -2.78 13.76 -0.71
N GLU A 317 -2.32 12.82 -1.53
CA GLU A 317 -2.23 12.89 -3.00
C GLU A 317 -3.32 12.05 -3.66
N MET A 318 -3.80 11.01 -2.97
CA MET A 318 -4.87 10.11 -3.41
C MET A 318 -5.82 9.82 -2.25
N LEU A 319 -7.12 9.93 -2.52
CA LEU A 319 -8.20 9.56 -1.59
C LEU A 319 -9.25 8.72 -2.32
N ASP A 320 -9.50 7.51 -1.81
CA ASP A 320 -10.64 6.69 -2.20
C ASP A 320 -11.47 6.37 -0.95
N CYS A 321 -12.61 7.04 -0.82
CA CYS A 321 -13.62 6.83 0.21
C CYS A 321 -14.99 6.46 -0.38
N SER A 322 -14.98 5.93 -1.61
CA SER A 322 -16.18 5.53 -2.33
C SER A 322 -16.94 4.40 -1.62
N ASP A 323 -18.21 4.20 -2.00
CA ASP A 323 -19.06 3.12 -1.48
C ASP A 323 -19.07 3.07 0.06
N ASN A 324 -19.45 4.19 0.68
CA ASN A 324 -19.67 4.35 2.11
C ASN A 324 -21.04 5.01 2.38
N SER A 325 -21.24 5.57 3.55
CA SER A 325 -22.48 6.28 3.91
C SER A 325 -22.21 7.73 4.34
N LEU A 326 -21.17 8.36 3.75
CA LEU A 326 -20.76 9.72 4.10
C LEU A 326 -21.81 10.73 3.67
N THR A 327 -22.23 11.60 4.60
CA THR A 327 -23.17 12.70 4.33
C THR A 327 -22.47 14.02 4.09
N GLU A 328 -21.25 14.18 4.54
CA GLU A 328 -20.35 15.32 4.35
C GLU A 328 -18.91 14.87 4.19
N LEU A 329 -18.07 15.65 3.51
CA LEU A 329 -16.65 15.40 3.33
C LEU A 329 -15.92 16.72 3.08
N ASP A 330 -15.05 17.11 4.01
CA ASP A 330 -14.24 18.31 3.92
C ASP A 330 -12.81 17.98 3.46
N VAL A 331 -12.49 18.28 2.22
CA VAL A 331 -11.15 18.14 1.62
C VAL A 331 -10.42 19.48 1.45
N SER A 332 -10.90 20.54 2.09
CA SER A 332 -10.35 21.90 1.93
C SER A 332 -8.89 22.04 2.35
N ALA A 333 -8.42 21.18 3.26
CA ALA A 333 -7.02 21.13 3.70
C ALA A 333 -6.12 20.25 2.82
N ASN A 334 -6.70 19.36 1.99
CA ASN A 334 -5.99 18.36 1.21
C ASN A 334 -5.55 18.91 -0.16
N THR A 335 -4.80 20.01 -0.14
CA THR A 335 -4.42 20.77 -1.34
C THR A 335 -3.46 20.03 -2.27
N LYS A 336 -2.93 18.88 -1.83
CA LYS A 336 -2.06 17.99 -2.61
C LYS A 336 -2.81 16.89 -3.35
N LEU A 337 -4.14 16.77 -3.16
CA LEU A 337 -4.94 15.81 -3.94
C LEU A 337 -4.75 16.11 -5.44
N ALA A 338 -4.13 15.15 -6.13
CA ALA A 338 -3.71 15.31 -7.51
C ALA A 338 -4.16 14.15 -8.40
N TRP A 339 -3.82 12.91 -8.05
CA TRP A 339 -3.99 11.77 -8.94
C TRP A 339 -5.44 11.32 -9.05
N HIS A 340 -6.03 10.89 -7.92
CA HIS A 340 -7.37 10.31 -7.88
C HIS A 340 -8.09 10.77 -6.62
N PHE A 341 -9.29 11.28 -6.80
CA PHE A 341 -10.24 11.49 -5.72
C PHE A 341 -11.54 10.77 -6.06
N TYR A 342 -11.81 9.69 -5.33
CA TYR A 342 -13.00 8.87 -5.47
C TYR A 342 -13.86 8.99 -4.22
N CYS A 343 -15.07 9.55 -4.36
CA CYS A 343 -16.06 9.68 -3.30
C CYS A 343 -17.46 9.25 -3.78
N TYR A 344 -17.51 8.49 -4.88
CA TYR A 344 -18.78 7.99 -5.42
C TYR A 344 -19.47 7.01 -4.47
N GLY A 345 -20.77 6.75 -4.69
CA GLY A 345 -21.52 5.79 -3.90
C GLY A 345 -21.65 6.22 -2.42
N ASN A 346 -21.89 7.50 -2.16
CA ASN A 346 -22.09 8.07 -0.83
C ASN A 346 -23.43 8.84 -0.74
N GLN A 347 -23.62 9.64 0.29
CA GLN A 347 -24.82 10.47 0.51
C GLN A 347 -24.47 11.96 0.55
N LEU A 348 -23.44 12.38 -0.19
CA LEU A 348 -22.95 13.75 -0.23
C LEU A 348 -23.97 14.65 -0.95
N THR A 349 -24.42 15.70 -0.28
CA THR A 349 -25.31 16.71 -0.87
C THR A 349 -24.55 17.91 -1.44
N GLU A 350 -23.32 18.09 -1.01
CA GLU A 350 -22.36 19.11 -1.48
C GLU A 350 -20.94 18.56 -1.50
N LEU A 351 -20.07 19.10 -2.36
CA LEU A 351 -18.67 18.74 -2.47
C LEU A 351 -17.88 19.95 -2.92
N ASP A 352 -16.98 20.45 -2.07
CA ASP A 352 -16.06 21.55 -2.40
C ASP A 352 -14.66 21.01 -2.70
N VAL A 353 -14.27 21.03 -3.96
CA VAL A 353 -12.93 20.64 -4.46
C VAL A 353 -12.08 21.85 -4.87
N SER A 354 -12.50 23.06 -4.53
CA SER A 354 -11.89 24.31 -5.00
C SER A 354 -10.41 24.48 -4.62
N ASN A 355 -9.97 23.83 -3.54
CA ASN A 355 -8.57 23.83 -3.09
C ASN A 355 -7.72 22.70 -3.68
N CYS A 356 -8.34 21.68 -4.29
CA CYS A 356 -7.64 20.53 -4.91
C CYS A 356 -7.25 20.88 -6.37
N THR A 357 -6.47 21.93 -6.56
CA THR A 357 -6.22 22.52 -7.89
C THR A 357 -5.37 21.67 -8.83
N ALA A 358 -4.69 20.65 -8.30
CA ALA A 358 -3.86 19.71 -9.05
C ALA A 358 -4.64 18.43 -9.45
N LEU A 359 -5.93 18.33 -9.10
CA LEU A 359 -6.73 17.12 -9.28
C LEU A 359 -6.88 16.76 -10.77
N GLU A 360 -6.48 15.54 -11.13
CA GLU A 360 -6.54 15.00 -12.49
C GLU A 360 -7.79 14.15 -12.74
N VAL A 361 -8.23 13.39 -11.71
CA VAL A 361 -9.37 12.47 -11.81
C VAL A 361 -10.31 12.67 -10.63
N LEU A 362 -11.59 12.96 -10.91
CA LEU A 362 -12.64 13.09 -9.91
C LEU A 362 -13.82 12.17 -10.24
N PHE A 363 -14.09 11.20 -9.33
CA PHE A 363 -15.27 10.35 -9.39
C PHE A 363 -16.17 10.65 -8.18
N CYS A 364 -17.27 11.35 -8.43
CA CYS A 364 -18.26 11.73 -7.42
C CYS A 364 -19.68 11.31 -7.83
N HIS A 365 -19.79 10.33 -8.73
CA HIS A 365 -21.08 9.77 -9.17
C HIS A 365 -21.80 9.05 -8.03
N ASP A 366 -23.08 8.73 -8.25
CA ASP A 366 -23.90 8.03 -7.24
C ASP A 366 -23.91 8.75 -5.88
N ASN A 367 -24.24 10.07 -5.92
CA ASN A 367 -24.43 10.93 -4.76
C ASN A 367 -25.67 11.83 -5.01
N PRO A 368 -26.28 12.43 -3.99
CA PRO A 368 -27.35 13.42 -4.18
C PRO A 368 -26.83 14.85 -4.34
N LEU A 369 -25.71 15.08 -5.09
CA LEU A 369 -25.17 16.42 -5.34
C LEU A 369 -26.13 17.26 -6.18
N THR A 370 -26.44 18.46 -5.70
CA THR A 370 -27.30 19.42 -6.44
C THR A 370 -26.49 20.43 -7.25
N SER A 371 -25.21 20.58 -6.96
CA SER A 371 -24.26 21.44 -7.67
C SER A 371 -22.85 20.88 -7.58
N LEU A 372 -21.99 21.23 -8.56
CA LEU A 372 -20.57 20.86 -8.55
C LEU A 372 -19.77 21.96 -9.24
N ASP A 373 -18.90 22.65 -8.50
CA ASP A 373 -17.97 23.65 -9.05
C ASP A 373 -16.57 23.05 -9.21
N VAL A 374 -16.17 22.80 -10.45
CA VAL A 374 -14.84 22.33 -10.84
C VAL A 374 -13.99 23.40 -11.52
N SER A 375 -14.40 24.66 -11.44
CA SER A 375 -13.75 25.78 -12.16
C SER A 375 -12.29 26.01 -11.76
N ARG A 376 -11.86 25.54 -10.60
CA ARG A 376 -10.47 25.63 -10.12
C ARG A 376 -9.64 24.37 -10.43
N ASN A 377 -10.28 23.25 -10.77
CA ASN A 377 -9.63 21.97 -11.04
C ASN A 377 -9.23 21.88 -12.52
N THR A 378 -8.40 22.80 -12.96
CA THR A 378 -8.05 22.97 -14.39
C THR A 378 -7.17 21.84 -14.94
N ALA A 379 -6.63 20.98 -14.07
CA ALA A 379 -5.86 19.79 -14.44
C ALA A 379 -6.73 18.56 -14.71
N LEU A 380 -8.06 18.64 -14.48
CA LEU A 380 -8.96 17.50 -14.67
C LEU A 380 -8.89 16.96 -16.09
N THR A 381 -8.58 15.68 -16.19
CA THR A 381 -8.57 14.87 -17.42
C THR A 381 -9.76 13.92 -17.48
N GLU A 382 -10.28 13.49 -16.33
CA GLU A 382 -11.47 12.63 -16.23
C GLU A 382 -12.39 13.12 -15.11
N LEU A 383 -13.68 13.27 -15.45
CA LEU A 383 -14.75 13.63 -14.51
C LEU A 383 -15.90 12.64 -14.64
N GLN A 384 -16.27 11.98 -13.55
CA GLN A 384 -17.47 11.15 -13.44
C GLN A 384 -18.38 11.71 -12.35
N CYS A 385 -19.47 12.33 -12.73
CA CYS A 385 -20.47 12.93 -11.85
C CYS A 385 -21.90 12.45 -12.19
N SER A 386 -22.04 11.27 -12.77
CA SER A 386 -23.32 10.64 -13.11
C SER A 386 -24.15 10.34 -11.86
N ASN A 387 -25.45 10.05 -12.04
CA ASN A 387 -26.34 9.68 -10.94
C ASN A 387 -26.29 10.69 -9.76
N ASN A 388 -26.49 11.96 -10.11
CA ASN A 388 -26.60 13.08 -9.17
C ASN A 388 -27.88 13.89 -9.45
N GLN A 389 -28.00 15.07 -8.90
CA GLN A 389 -29.14 15.99 -9.09
C GLN A 389 -28.67 17.33 -9.68
N LEU A 390 -27.63 17.28 -10.52
CA LEU A 390 -27.03 18.48 -11.10
C LEU A 390 -27.95 19.09 -12.16
N THR A 391 -28.29 20.37 -11.99
CA THR A 391 -29.07 21.15 -12.97
C THR A 391 -28.20 21.96 -13.93
N GLU A 392 -26.95 22.20 -13.57
CA GLU A 392 -25.94 22.88 -14.37
C GLU A 392 -24.54 22.28 -14.15
N LEU A 393 -23.65 22.41 -15.13
CA LEU A 393 -22.25 21.97 -15.05
C LEU A 393 -21.39 22.86 -15.93
N ASP A 394 -20.58 23.73 -15.33
CA ASP A 394 -19.63 24.60 -16.05
C ASP A 394 -18.26 23.95 -16.18
N LEU A 395 -17.90 23.56 -17.41
CA LEU A 395 -16.62 22.94 -17.77
C LEU A 395 -15.70 23.87 -18.55
N SER A 396 -16.02 25.17 -18.63
CA SER A 396 -15.31 26.15 -19.45
C SER A 396 -13.83 26.30 -19.11
N ARG A 397 -13.43 25.90 -17.89
CA ARG A 397 -12.05 25.93 -17.39
C ARG A 397 -11.33 24.58 -17.45
N ASN A 398 -12.04 23.48 -17.63
CA ASN A 398 -11.49 22.13 -17.62
C ASN A 398 -11.05 21.69 -19.03
N THR A 399 -10.17 22.47 -19.63
CA THR A 399 -9.79 22.32 -21.05
C THR A 399 -8.92 21.08 -21.33
N ALA A 400 -8.42 20.42 -20.29
CA ALA A 400 -7.65 19.17 -20.37
C ALA A 400 -8.54 17.91 -20.34
N LEU A 401 -9.87 18.09 -20.18
CA LEU A 401 -10.81 16.98 -19.98
C LEU A 401 -10.88 16.11 -21.24
N THR A 402 -10.55 14.83 -21.07
CA THR A 402 -10.62 13.79 -22.12
C THR A 402 -11.82 12.89 -21.97
N LYS A 403 -12.30 12.69 -20.73
CA LYS A 403 -13.46 11.84 -20.44
C LYS A 403 -14.44 12.54 -19.53
N LEU A 404 -15.70 12.57 -19.93
CA LEU A 404 -16.80 13.11 -19.16
C LEU A 404 -17.95 12.11 -19.08
N ARG A 405 -18.34 11.76 -17.86
CA ARG A 405 -19.55 11.01 -17.57
C ARG A 405 -20.44 11.82 -16.63
N CYS A 406 -21.53 12.35 -17.16
CA CYS A 406 -22.53 13.15 -16.44
C CYS A 406 -23.97 12.69 -16.72
N PHE A 407 -24.15 11.42 -17.10
CA PHE A 407 -25.48 10.82 -17.33
C PHE A 407 -26.27 10.71 -16.03
N ASP A 408 -27.59 10.54 -16.13
CA ASP A 408 -28.50 10.48 -14.98
C ASP A 408 -28.36 11.70 -14.04
N ASN A 409 -28.62 12.89 -14.63
CA ASN A 409 -28.69 14.18 -13.93
C ASN A 409 -29.90 14.98 -14.42
N GLU A 410 -30.00 16.25 -14.03
CA GLU A 410 -31.09 17.16 -14.43
C GLU A 410 -30.59 18.29 -15.35
N LEU A 411 -29.52 18.08 -16.12
CA LEU A 411 -28.89 19.08 -16.95
C LEU A 411 -29.82 19.49 -18.10
N THR A 412 -30.09 20.80 -18.22
CA THR A 412 -30.86 21.36 -19.34
C THR A 412 -30.00 21.87 -20.48
N SER A 413 -28.72 22.09 -20.24
CA SER A 413 -27.72 22.51 -21.23
C SER A 413 -26.33 22.00 -20.83
N LEU A 414 -25.44 21.83 -21.81
CA LEU A 414 -24.05 21.43 -21.59
C LEU A 414 -23.17 22.11 -22.68
N ASP A 415 -22.33 23.05 -22.27
CA ASP A 415 -21.38 23.73 -23.14
C ASP A 415 -20.00 23.02 -23.10
N LEU A 416 -19.64 22.40 -24.23
CA LEU A 416 -18.37 21.68 -24.42
C LEU A 416 -17.40 22.39 -25.35
N SER A 417 -17.68 23.65 -25.72
CA SER A 417 -16.92 24.41 -26.72
C SER A 417 -15.44 24.58 -26.36
N ARG A 418 -15.08 24.45 -25.07
CA ARG A 418 -13.71 24.56 -24.57
C ARG A 418 -13.02 23.22 -24.35
N ASN A 419 -13.76 22.11 -24.36
CA ASN A 419 -13.24 20.77 -24.05
C ASN A 419 -12.82 20.04 -25.33
N THR A 420 -11.97 20.68 -26.14
CA THR A 420 -11.67 20.27 -27.53
C THR A 420 -10.86 18.96 -27.63
N VAL A 421 -10.32 18.45 -26.51
CA VAL A 421 -9.57 17.19 -26.45
C VAL A 421 -10.42 16.02 -25.95
N LEU A 422 -11.73 16.25 -25.73
CA LEU A 422 -12.66 15.24 -25.23
C LEU A 422 -12.76 14.07 -26.22
N THR A 423 -12.54 12.85 -25.72
CA THR A 423 -12.61 11.60 -26.47
C THR A 423 -13.85 10.80 -26.14
N ASP A 424 -14.32 10.87 -24.88
CA ASP A 424 -15.43 10.07 -24.36
C ASP A 424 -16.46 11.01 -23.69
N LEU A 425 -17.69 11.00 -24.19
CA LEU A 425 -18.79 11.77 -23.65
C LEU A 425 -20.01 10.89 -23.39
N TYR A 426 -20.39 10.78 -22.14
CA TYR A 426 -21.61 10.09 -21.69
C TYR A 426 -22.48 11.08 -20.93
N CYS A 427 -23.51 11.62 -21.58
CA CYS A 427 -24.44 12.63 -21.06
C CYS A 427 -25.92 12.21 -21.20
N GLY A 428 -26.17 10.88 -21.29
CA GLY A 428 -27.52 10.33 -21.38
C GLY A 428 -28.38 10.60 -20.14
N ASN A 429 -29.69 10.36 -20.23
CA ASN A 429 -30.64 10.59 -19.12
C ASN A 429 -30.46 11.97 -18.47
N ASN A 430 -30.64 13.01 -19.29
CA ASN A 430 -30.67 14.41 -18.87
C ASN A 430 -31.86 15.12 -19.54
N GLN A 431 -31.92 16.43 -19.47
CA GLN A 431 -32.98 17.26 -20.06
C GLN A 431 -32.41 18.18 -21.15
N LEU A 432 -31.35 17.72 -21.86
CA LEU A 432 -30.68 18.52 -22.88
C LEU A 432 -31.61 18.74 -24.08
N THR A 433 -31.88 20.01 -24.39
CA THR A 433 -32.65 20.41 -25.59
C THR A 433 -31.77 20.65 -26.80
N SER A 434 -30.47 20.73 -26.64
CA SER A 434 -29.47 20.85 -27.69
C SER A 434 -28.12 20.30 -27.20
N LEU A 435 -27.31 19.78 -28.12
CA LEU A 435 -25.94 19.36 -27.85
C LEU A 435 -25.05 19.72 -29.04
N ASP A 436 -24.12 20.65 -28.82
CA ASP A 436 -23.12 21.04 -29.82
C ASP A 436 -21.78 20.37 -29.50
N VAL A 437 -21.38 19.42 -30.34
CA VAL A 437 -20.11 18.69 -30.25
C VAL A 437 -19.15 19.06 -31.42
N SER A 438 -19.43 20.14 -32.12
CA SER A 438 -18.67 20.56 -33.32
C SER A 438 -17.20 20.89 -33.03
N GLN A 439 -16.86 21.26 -31.78
CA GLN A 439 -15.49 21.54 -31.36
C GLN A 439 -14.79 20.28 -30.79
N ASN A 440 -15.53 19.23 -30.49
CA ASN A 440 -15.02 18.00 -29.86
C ASN A 440 -14.65 16.96 -30.94
N THR A 441 -13.79 17.35 -31.86
CA THR A 441 -13.45 16.54 -33.05
C THR A 441 -12.64 15.27 -32.72
N ALA A 442 -12.15 15.15 -31.49
CA ALA A 442 -11.44 13.97 -30.98
C ALA A 442 -12.38 12.89 -30.41
N LEU A 443 -13.71 13.15 -30.36
CA LEU A 443 -14.67 12.18 -29.79
C LEU A 443 -14.61 10.85 -30.53
N THR A 444 -14.39 9.79 -29.77
CA THR A 444 -14.44 8.39 -30.17
C THR A 444 -15.68 7.68 -29.66
N GLU A 445 -16.22 8.14 -28.51
CA GLU A 445 -17.42 7.59 -27.88
C GLU A 445 -18.38 8.73 -27.51
N LEU A 446 -19.62 8.61 -27.95
CA LEU A 446 -20.70 9.55 -27.64
C LEU A 446 -21.95 8.77 -27.24
N SER A 447 -22.39 8.98 -26.01
CA SER A 447 -23.68 8.51 -25.53
C SER A 447 -24.50 9.68 -24.97
N CYS A 448 -25.55 10.06 -25.68
CA CYS A 448 -26.48 11.13 -25.33
C CYS A 448 -27.94 10.65 -25.32
N PHE A 449 -28.16 9.36 -25.04
CA PHE A 449 -29.49 8.73 -25.01
C PHE A 449 -30.41 9.40 -23.99
N SER A 450 -31.72 9.25 -24.17
CA SER A 450 -32.72 9.78 -23.22
C SER A 450 -32.47 11.25 -22.83
N ASN A 451 -32.54 12.13 -23.83
CA ASN A 451 -32.54 13.57 -23.66
C ASN A 451 -33.73 14.18 -24.43
N GLU A 452 -33.80 15.51 -24.56
CA GLU A 452 -34.83 16.22 -25.30
C GLU A 452 -34.32 16.77 -26.65
N LEU A 453 -33.34 16.07 -27.26
CA LEU A 453 -32.71 16.54 -28.50
C LEU A 453 -33.65 16.38 -29.71
N PRO A 454 -33.87 17.43 -30.49
CA PRO A 454 -34.61 17.35 -31.76
C PRO A 454 -33.77 16.81 -32.91
N SER A 455 -32.46 16.96 -32.85
CA SER A 455 -31.49 16.52 -33.86
C SER A 455 -30.07 16.54 -33.28
N LEU A 456 -29.11 16.00 -34.05
CA LEU A 456 -27.69 16.01 -33.68
C LEU A 456 -26.81 16.28 -34.91
N ASP A 457 -25.80 17.13 -34.76
CA ASP A 457 -24.80 17.36 -35.80
C ASP A 457 -23.45 16.72 -35.42
N LEU A 458 -23.09 15.66 -36.13
CA LEU A 458 -21.85 14.89 -35.99
C LEU A 458 -20.92 15.08 -37.19
N SER A 459 -21.17 16.07 -38.04
CA SER A 459 -20.40 16.26 -39.28
C SER A 459 -18.90 16.40 -39.11
N ARG A 460 -18.47 16.81 -37.87
CA ARG A 460 -17.06 17.00 -37.51
C ARG A 460 -16.48 15.88 -36.63
N ASN A 461 -17.30 14.97 -36.16
CA ASN A 461 -16.88 13.93 -35.20
C ASN A 461 -16.49 12.63 -35.91
N THR A 462 -15.62 12.74 -36.90
CA THR A 462 -15.27 11.62 -37.83
C THR A 462 -14.46 10.51 -37.17
N ALA A 463 -14.04 10.66 -35.90
CA ALA A 463 -13.31 9.67 -35.13
C ALA A 463 -14.26 8.74 -34.34
N LEU A 464 -15.57 8.96 -34.34
CA LEU A 464 -16.53 8.16 -33.56
C LEU A 464 -16.49 6.69 -33.95
N THR A 465 -16.44 5.85 -32.91
CA THR A 465 -16.52 4.40 -32.98
C THR A 465 -17.74 3.86 -32.20
N LEU A 466 -18.31 4.66 -31.28
CA LEU A 466 -19.53 4.33 -30.54
C LEU A 466 -20.47 5.54 -30.54
N LEU A 467 -21.74 5.31 -30.89
CA LEU A 467 -22.81 6.30 -30.84
C LEU A 467 -24.05 5.69 -30.20
N ASP A 468 -24.52 6.29 -29.11
CA ASP A 468 -25.87 6.07 -28.57
C ASP A 468 -26.60 7.42 -28.44
N CYS A 469 -27.55 7.65 -29.33
CA CYS A 469 -28.44 8.81 -29.32
C CYS A 469 -29.91 8.39 -29.22
N SER A 470 -30.17 7.17 -28.71
CA SER A 470 -31.51 6.60 -28.58
C SER A 470 -32.38 7.39 -27.60
N TYR A 471 -33.71 7.18 -27.65
CA TYR A 471 -34.69 7.79 -26.74
C TYR A 471 -34.66 9.32 -26.71
N ASN A 472 -34.33 9.97 -27.83
CA ASN A 472 -34.51 11.41 -28.02
C ASN A 472 -35.73 11.69 -28.92
N PRO A 473 -36.46 12.78 -28.75
CA PRO A 473 -37.71 13.03 -29.47
C PRO A 473 -37.52 13.19 -31.00
N GLY A 474 -36.36 13.63 -31.46
CA GLY A 474 -36.07 13.81 -32.85
C GLY A 474 -37.04 14.80 -33.50
N ASP A 475 -37.57 14.45 -34.70
CA ASP A 475 -38.56 15.25 -35.43
C ASP A 475 -39.97 15.17 -34.81
N GLY A 476 -40.12 14.41 -33.70
CA GLY A 476 -41.39 14.19 -33.01
C GLY A 476 -42.37 13.30 -33.78
N VAL A 477 -41.98 12.70 -34.91
CA VAL A 477 -42.82 11.89 -35.77
C VAL A 477 -42.26 10.47 -35.96
N SER A 478 -41.10 10.32 -36.61
CA SER A 478 -40.58 9.01 -36.98
C SER A 478 -39.05 8.95 -37.09
N SER A 479 -38.34 10.08 -37.04
CA SER A 479 -36.90 10.09 -37.20
C SER A 479 -36.20 10.96 -36.17
N PHE A 480 -34.96 10.55 -35.87
CA PHE A 480 -33.97 11.37 -35.18
C PHE A 480 -32.94 11.81 -36.22
N PRO A 481 -33.05 13.08 -36.72
CA PRO A 481 -32.13 13.58 -37.74
C PRO A 481 -30.71 13.75 -37.20
N VAL A 482 -29.74 13.07 -37.83
CA VAL A 482 -28.32 13.19 -37.54
C VAL A 482 -27.60 13.67 -38.77
N THR A 483 -27.02 14.86 -38.72
CA THR A 483 -26.08 15.33 -39.76
C THR A 483 -24.72 14.70 -39.49
N ALA A 484 -24.20 13.92 -40.46
CA ALA A 484 -22.94 13.19 -40.29
C ALA A 484 -22.04 13.35 -41.52
N TRP A 485 -20.85 12.79 -41.54
CA TRP A 485 -19.94 12.68 -42.68
C TRP A 485 -20.32 11.49 -43.61
N PHE A 486 -21.35 10.76 -43.25
CA PHE A 486 -21.91 9.62 -43.95
C PHE A 486 -23.44 9.69 -43.94
N ASP A 487 -24.09 8.84 -44.72
CA ASP A 487 -25.55 8.69 -44.75
C ASP A 487 -25.96 7.24 -44.39
N ASN A 488 -27.26 6.97 -44.38
CA ASN A 488 -27.78 5.64 -44.03
C ASN A 488 -27.23 4.51 -44.91
N GLU A 489 -26.78 4.79 -46.14
CA GLU A 489 -26.22 3.77 -47.05
C GLU A 489 -24.73 3.54 -46.81
N THR A 490 -24.05 4.48 -46.17
CA THR A 490 -22.58 4.53 -46.03
C THR A 490 -22.11 4.56 -44.58
N VAL A 491 -22.91 4.06 -43.63
CA VAL A 491 -22.52 3.96 -42.20
C VAL A 491 -21.18 3.25 -42.08
N PRO A 492 -20.16 3.85 -41.44
CA PRO A 492 -18.86 3.22 -41.29
C PRO A 492 -18.93 1.87 -40.54
N ALA A 493 -18.30 0.84 -41.11
CA ALA A 493 -18.32 -0.52 -40.52
C ALA A 493 -17.69 -0.61 -39.12
N GLY A 494 -16.87 0.38 -38.74
CA GLY A 494 -16.26 0.45 -37.42
C GLY A 494 -17.04 1.30 -36.40
N LEU A 495 -18.17 1.89 -36.81
CA LEU A 495 -19.04 2.65 -35.93
C LEU A 495 -20.11 1.72 -35.35
N ASP A 496 -20.05 1.49 -34.06
CA ASP A 496 -21.11 0.81 -33.32
C ASP A 496 -22.21 1.82 -32.99
N VAL A 497 -23.39 1.62 -33.59
CA VAL A 497 -24.58 2.42 -33.31
C VAL A 497 -25.50 1.58 -32.43
N TYR A 498 -25.62 1.96 -31.17
CA TYR A 498 -26.26 1.16 -30.12
C TYR A 498 -27.70 0.78 -30.40
N SER A 499 -28.42 1.57 -31.20
CA SER A 499 -29.75 1.21 -31.73
C SER A 499 -30.05 2.02 -32.97
N SER A 500 -30.43 1.38 -34.06
CA SER A 500 -30.90 2.08 -35.26
C SER A 500 -32.38 2.49 -35.18
N SER A 501 -33.13 1.95 -34.20
CA SER A 501 -34.53 2.33 -33.96
C SER A 501 -34.94 2.08 -32.51
N TRP A 502 -35.84 2.96 -31.97
CA TRP A 502 -36.40 2.85 -30.63
C TRP A 502 -37.84 3.40 -30.56
N TRP A 503 -38.56 3.11 -29.47
CA TRP A 503 -39.91 3.64 -29.24
C TRP A 503 -39.87 4.88 -28.36
N TYR A 504 -40.54 5.95 -28.81
CA TYR A 504 -40.73 7.17 -28.06
C TYR A 504 -42.20 7.62 -28.20
N ASP A 505 -42.90 7.85 -27.11
CA ASP A 505 -44.32 8.20 -27.08
C ASP A 505 -45.18 7.33 -28.05
N ASP A 506 -45.03 6.01 -27.96
CA ASP A 506 -45.70 5.02 -28.82
C ASP A 506 -45.36 5.12 -30.31
N LYS A 507 -44.33 5.87 -30.68
CA LYS A 507 -43.84 5.98 -32.06
C LYS A 507 -42.51 5.26 -32.22
N ASN A 508 -42.34 4.55 -33.30
CA ASN A 508 -41.06 3.96 -33.68
C ASN A 508 -40.19 5.04 -34.33
N ILE A 509 -39.09 5.41 -33.71
CA ILE A 509 -38.13 6.41 -34.20
C ILE A 509 -36.89 5.71 -34.73
N THR A 510 -36.47 6.09 -35.92
CA THR A 510 -35.26 5.57 -36.58
C THR A 510 -34.22 6.69 -36.71
N ILE A 511 -32.96 6.38 -36.49
CA ILE A 511 -31.86 7.32 -36.78
C ILE A 511 -31.81 7.55 -38.30
N ASP A 512 -31.87 8.80 -38.71
CA ASP A 512 -31.79 9.25 -40.10
C ASP A 512 -30.47 10.00 -40.33
N PHE A 513 -29.44 9.26 -40.74
CA PHE A 513 -28.15 9.83 -41.03
C PHE A 513 -28.19 10.58 -42.36
N ARG A 514 -27.85 11.86 -42.32
CA ARG A 514 -27.80 12.76 -43.51
C ARG A 514 -26.38 13.23 -43.71
N LYS A 515 -25.81 12.88 -44.85
CA LYS A 515 -24.47 13.33 -45.21
C LYS A 515 -24.44 14.83 -45.42
N THR A 516 -23.42 15.48 -44.84
CA THR A 516 -23.10 16.90 -45.17
C THR A 516 -22.78 17.03 -46.66
N GLU A 517 -23.36 18.04 -47.33
CA GLU A 517 -23.06 18.38 -48.73
C GLU A 517 -21.60 18.85 -48.93
#